data_defbb2095c4d3d658e6dbb7677a682f5
#
_entry.id   defbb2095c4d3d658e6dbb7677a682f5
#
_cell.length_a   1.000
_cell.length_b   1.000
_cell.length_c   1.000
_cell.angle_alpha   90.00
_cell.angle_beta   90.00
_cell.angle_gamma   90.00
#
_symmetry.space_group_name_H-M   'P 1'
#
loop_
_entity.id
_entity.type
_entity.pdbx_description
1 polymer ?
#
loop_
_entity_poly.entity_id
_entity_poly.type
_entity_poly.pdbx_seq_one_letter_code
_entity_poly.pdbx_strand_id
1 'polypeptide(L)'
;MASALILRDYQLEALYAMIEASKRVRARGFDGPAERYAVIQPTGAGKTVEMLSYARGVRKHWGWRTLIIVPYRKLLYQTVEKIRDKLPELTYGLVGDGHFDLSGDVVIAIQASLSPEKLRLIPGDAFQAVICDEAHHAAADNYGEILRHFSRAKVIIGMTATYIRGDEISIASDRYFPTVIVWQTVGQLTRAGWLVEAFGYYKHTGISLDHVRLRGGEFAERQLSRAVNTPERNLKAVEAYREFMDGRPTAAFCVDVAHARSMAECFNEARIPAAAVWGDMRESDFDRVMEDYEAGRILVLPNAKLLTEGWDAPLTSGVLIAAPVTKRAAYVKVPQMIGRMLRPDAASGKVDGVAVEMRDNPRKKRGSDETVTVSGLAAMARTTESEFICGRVPLHQQASRSGALRAWRERRKLLEELCSEEAVIERFDVIERLSQVSVYAWVPLASTLYMPLEDDDFIEVVEENPMCFEVRLCVAGELEVAGTSSSREGALHIADGWVSQHVRNKSLILRGATWRTKAASGKQIGYAHALTKLPTELLNGMTSGQISDLIRSARALLVEPELSGGVGMDVSAAGAARTFTPHAWQLRA
;
A
#
# COMPACT_ATOMS: atom_id res chain seq x y z
N MET A 1 -12.82 21.18 27.57
CA MET A 1 -13.84 20.62 26.68
C MET A 1 -13.12 19.69 25.72
N ALA A 2 -13.50 18.41 25.65
CA ALA A 2 -12.90 17.49 24.66
C ALA A 2 -13.21 18.03 23.26
N SER A 3 -12.17 18.23 22.43
CA SER A 3 -12.37 18.66 21.05
C SER A 3 -13.07 17.52 20.30
N ALA A 4 -14.17 17.83 19.63
CA ALA A 4 -14.89 16.84 18.84
C ALA A 4 -13.95 16.16 17.82
N LEU A 5 -14.03 14.84 17.74
CA LEU A 5 -13.29 14.08 16.75
C LEU A 5 -13.83 14.41 15.34
N ILE A 6 -13.04 15.13 14.56
CA ILE A 6 -13.38 15.49 13.18
C ILE A 6 -12.60 14.54 12.27
N LEU A 7 -13.32 13.74 11.48
CA LEU A 7 -12.73 12.88 10.48
C LEU A 7 -12.49 13.65 9.17
N ARG A 8 -11.41 13.35 8.49
CA ARG A 8 -11.11 13.80 7.14
C ARG A 8 -11.97 13.04 6.13
N ASP A 9 -12.19 13.59 4.94
CA ASP A 9 -13.09 12.98 3.96
C ASP A 9 -12.74 11.52 3.65
N TYR A 10 -11.48 11.22 3.39
CA TYR A 10 -11.03 9.85 3.14
C TYR A 10 -11.18 8.91 4.34
N GLN A 11 -11.13 9.43 5.58
CA GLN A 11 -11.39 8.66 6.79
C GLN A 11 -12.88 8.37 6.95
N LEU A 12 -13.74 9.31 6.56
CA LEU A 12 -15.18 9.10 6.49
C LEU A 12 -15.51 8.02 5.45
N GLU A 13 -14.91 8.07 4.27
CA GLU A 13 -15.07 7.03 3.23
C GLU A 13 -14.67 5.64 3.77
N ALA A 14 -13.52 5.55 4.43
CA ALA A 14 -13.07 4.30 5.05
C ALA A 14 -14.04 3.81 6.13
N LEU A 15 -14.48 4.70 7.02
CA LEU A 15 -15.46 4.39 8.04
C LEU A 15 -16.79 3.90 7.44
N TYR A 16 -17.29 4.57 6.40
CA TYR A 16 -18.52 4.13 5.70
C TYR A 16 -18.34 2.75 5.07
N ALA A 17 -17.21 2.47 4.43
CA ALA A 17 -16.94 1.16 3.85
C ALA A 17 -16.94 0.04 4.92
N MET A 18 -16.31 0.28 6.08
CA MET A 18 -16.31 -0.66 7.20
C MET A 18 -17.71 -0.88 7.77
N ILE A 19 -18.51 0.18 7.93
CA ILE A 19 -19.89 0.11 8.41
C ILE A 19 -20.78 -0.62 7.41
N GLU A 20 -20.66 -0.33 6.11
CA GLU A 20 -21.46 -1.00 5.06
C GLU A 20 -21.11 -2.49 4.93
N ALA A 21 -19.83 -2.86 5.06
CA ALA A 21 -19.43 -4.25 5.15
C ALA A 21 -20.12 -4.96 6.34
N SER A 22 -20.11 -4.32 7.51
CA SER A 22 -20.74 -4.86 8.72
C SER A 22 -22.27 -4.93 8.63
N LYS A 23 -22.93 -3.96 7.97
CA LYS A 23 -24.38 -4.00 7.69
C LYS A 23 -24.74 -5.20 6.81
N ARG A 24 -23.94 -5.48 5.77
CA ARG A 24 -24.16 -6.64 4.88
C ARG A 24 -24.13 -7.95 5.65
N VAL A 25 -23.13 -8.13 6.52
CA VAL A 25 -23.03 -9.30 7.39
C VAL A 25 -24.25 -9.41 8.31
N ARG A 26 -24.66 -8.29 8.92
CA ARG A 26 -25.83 -8.25 9.81
C ARG A 26 -27.12 -8.60 9.09
N ALA A 27 -27.31 -8.15 7.84
CA ALA A 27 -28.53 -8.39 7.06
C ALA A 27 -28.69 -9.84 6.59
N ARG A 28 -27.57 -10.57 6.38
CA ARG A 28 -27.59 -11.97 5.95
C ARG A 28 -27.91 -12.98 7.07
N GLY A 29 -27.98 -12.51 8.31
CA GLY A 29 -27.99 -13.42 9.47
C GLY A 29 -26.58 -13.93 9.79
N PHE A 30 -26.40 -14.55 10.97
CA PHE A 30 -25.07 -14.80 11.51
C PHE A 30 -24.64 -16.28 11.45
N ASP A 31 -25.12 -17.02 10.48
CA ASP A 31 -24.90 -18.47 10.37
C ASP A 31 -23.67 -18.80 9.52
N GLY A 32 -22.48 -18.42 9.99
CA GLY A 32 -21.23 -18.69 9.27
C GLY A 32 -19.99 -18.16 9.99
N PRO A 33 -18.81 -18.45 9.46
CA PRO A 33 -17.58 -17.86 9.96
C PRO A 33 -17.55 -16.34 9.72
N ALA A 34 -16.77 -15.61 10.55
CA ALA A 34 -16.57 -14.19 10.41
C ALA A 34 -16.13 -13.80 9.00
N GLU A 35 -16.79 -12.81 8.41
CA GLU A 35 -16.29 -12.22 7.17
C GLU A 35 -15.05 -11.37 7.45
N ARG A 36 -14.04 -11.50 6.59
CA ARG A 36 -12.73 -10.88 6.78
C ARG A 36 -12.47 -9.85 5.69
N TYR A 37 -12.17 -8.63 6.12
CA TYR A 37 -11.98 -7.46 5.25
C TYR A 37 -10.63 -6.81 5.47
N ALA A 38 -10.02 -6.29 4.41
CA ALA A 38 -8.81 -5.48 4.48
C ALA A 38 -9.11 -4.00 4.25
N VAL A 39 -8.46 -3.15 5.05
CA VAL A 39 -8.37 -1.69 4.88
C VAL A 39 -6.90 -1.35 4.69
N ILE A 40 -6.54 -0.88 3.51
CA ILE A 40 -5.17 -0.57 3.13
C ILE A 40 -5.03 0.94 3.00
N GLN A 41 -4.24 1.54 3.88
CA GLN A 41 -4.04 2.98 3.95
C GLN A 41 -2.60 3.31 4.36
N PRO A 42 -1.98 4.36 3.80
CA PRO A 42 -0.61 4.73 4.13
C PRO A 42 -0.37 4.96 5.62
N THR A 43 0.88 4.83 6.03
CA THR A 43 1.31 5.32 7.34
C THR A 43 1.04 6.83 7.40
N GLY A 44 0.46 7.28 8.51
CA GLY A 44 0.08 8.69 8.64
C GLY A 44 -1.38 9.00 8.29
N ALA A 45 -2.13 8.08 7.68
CA ALA A 45 -3.55 8.27 7.36
C ALA A 45 -4.47 8.39 8.60
N GLY A 46 -4.01 7.98 9.79
CA GLY A 46 -4.81 8.10 11.03
C GLY A 46 -5.71 6.89 11.29
N LYS A 47 -5.31 5.70 10.87
CA LYS A 47 -6.03 4.42 11.06
C LYS A 47 -6.62 4.23 12.47
N THR A 48 -5.87 4.60 13.52
CA THR A 48 -6.35 4.47 14.91
C THR A 48 -7.64 5.27 15.16
N VAL A 49 -7.77 6.45 14.57
CA VAL A 49 -8.97 7.30 14.68
C VAL A 49 -10.16 6.62 13.99
N GLU A 50 -9.93 6.00 12.85
CA GLU A 50 -10.97 5.25 12.11
C GLU A 50 -11.44 4.02 12.89
N MET A 51 -10.49 3.23 13.45
CA MET A 51 -10.81 2.07 14.30
C MET A 51 -11.72 2.45 15.47
N LEU A 52 -11.37 3.53 16.18
CA LEU A 52 -12.13 4.01 17.33
C LEU A 52 -13.49 4.59 16.92
N SER A 53 -13.54 5.31 15.79
CA SER A 53 -14.80 5.83 15.24
C SER A 53 -15.76 4.71 14.81
N TYR A 54 -15.20 3.65 14.22
CA TYR A 54 -15.95 2.44 13.87
C TYR A 54 -16.48 1.76 15.13
N ALA A 55 -15.62 1.51 16.13
CA ALA A 55 -16.01 0.86 17.39
C ALA A 55 -17.13 1.63 18.09
N ARG A 56 -17.02 2.97 18.16
CA ARG A 56 -18.09 3.85 18.68
C ARG A 56 -19.39 3.69 17.90
N GLY A 57 -19.28 3.70 16.57
CA GLY A 57 -20.45 3.60 15.69
C GLY A 57 -21.20 2.29 15.86
N VAL A 58 -20.50 1.15 15.81
CA VAL A 58 -21.13 -0.18 15.93
C VAL A 58 -21.66 -0.41 17.35
N ARG A 59 -20.99 0.13 18.36
CA ARG A 59 -21.48 0.10 19.74
C ARG A 59 -22.79 0.86 19.89
N LYS A 60 -22.81 2.11 19.45
CA LYS A 60 -23.97 3.00 19.57
C LYS A 60 -25.20 2.47 18.82
N HIS A 61 -25.03 1.96 17.62
CA HIS A 61 -26.14 1.61 16.73
C HIS A 61 -26.57 0.14 16.84
N TRP A 62 -25.67 -0.76 17.22
CA TRP A 62 -25.92 -2.22 17.21
C TRP A 62 -25.61 -2.92 18.53
N GLY A 63 -25.07 -2.20 19.50
CA GLY A 63 -24.63 -2.78 20.78
C GLY A 63 -23.40 -3.68 20.66
N TRP A 64 -22.69 -3.67 19.53
CA TRP A 64 -21.52 -4.52 19.29
C TRP A 64 -20.34 -4.09 20.14
N ARG A 65 -19.64 -5.07 20.66
CA ARG A 65 -18.34 -4.89 21.32
C ARG A 65 -17.23 -5.14 20.31
N THR A 66 -16.16 -4.37 20.42
CA THR A 66 -15.03 -4.43 19.49
C THR A 66 -13.75 -4.84 20.22
N LEU A 67 -13.02 -5.83 19.67
CA LEU A 67 -11.64 -6.12 20.04
C LEU A 67 -10.71 -5.44 19.06
N ILE A 68 -9.76 -4.62 19.54
CA ILE A 68 -8.69 -4.02 18.75
C ILE A 68 -7.39 -4.71 19.13
N ILE A 69 -6.76 -5.37 18.15
CA ILE A 69 -5.50 -6.07 18.34
C ILE A 69 -4.37 -5.18 17.81
N VAL A 70 -3.43 -4.83 18.67
CA VAL A 70 -2.27 -4.00 18.33
C VAL A 70 -0.97 -4.80 18.47
N PRO A 71 0.06 -4.55 17.66
CA PRO A 71 1.30 -5.33 17.71
C PRO A 71 2.12 -5.09 18.97
N TYR A 72 2.12 -3.86 19.51
CA TYR A 72 3.05 -3.46 20.58
C TYR A 72 2.39 -2.69 21.71
N ARG A 73 3.03 -2.74 22.89
CA ARG A 73 2.66 -2.01 24.12
C ARG A 73 2.43 -0.51 23.89
N LYS A 74 3.29 0.15 23.14
CA LYS A 74 3.17 1.59 22.86
C LYS A 74 1.85 1.94 22.17
N LEU A 75 1.44 1.16 21.15
CA LEU A 75 0.18 1.36 20.44
C LEU A 75 -1.05 1.12 21.32
N LEU A 76 -0.95 0.18 22.29
CA LEU A 76 -2.01 -0.04 23.27
C LEU A 76 -2.28 1.26 24.06
N TYR A 77 -1.27 1.86 24.64
CA TYR A 77 -1.43 3.08 25.44
C TYR A 77 -1.80 4.30 24.61
N GLN A 78 -1.24 4.45 23.41
CA GLN A 78 -1.66 5.52 22.48
C GLN A 78 -3.14 5.41 22.07
N THR A 79 -3.64 4.19 21.93
CA THR A 79 -5.08 3.97 21.64
C THR A 79 -5.92 4.37 22.86
N VAL A 80 -5.47 4.03 24.07
CA VAL A 80 -6.12 4.45 25.33
C VAL A 80 -6.16 5.96 25.47
N GLU A 81 -5.04 6.64 25.24
CA GLU A 81 -4.97 8.11 25.28
C GLU A 81 -5.96 8.75 24.31
N LYS A 82 -6.04 8.25 23.09
CA LYS A 82 -7.01 8.75 22.10
C LYS A 82 -8.46 8.52 22.55
N ILE A 83 -8.76 7.40 23.21
CA ILE A 83 -10.10 7.19 23.80
C ILE A 83 -10.36 8.26 24.86
N ARG A 84 -9.44 8.43 25.80
CA ARG A 84 -9.59 9.40 26.90
C ARG A 84 -9.78 10.84 26.40
N ASP A 85 -9.00 11.22 25.39
CA ASP A 85 -8.99 12.59 24.87
C ASP A 85 -10.15 12.91 23.95
N LYS A 86 -10.54 11.95 23.08
CA LYS A 86 -11.44 12.21 21.97
C LYS A 86 -12.78 11.50 22.07
N LEU A 87 -12.86 10.40 22.81
CA LEU A 87 -14.03 9.53 22.91
C LEU A 87 -14.25 9.05 24.35
N PRO A 88 -14.33 9.98 25.32
CA PRO A 88 -14.42 9.61 26.75
C PRO A 88 -15.68 8.83 27.12
N GLU A 89 -16.68 8.79 26.22
CA GLU A 89 -17.89 7.99 26.37
C GLU A 89 -17.67 6.49 26.13
N LEU A 90 -16.56 6.08 25.46
CA LEU A 90 -16.24 4.68 25.27
C LEU A 90 -15.54 4.10 26.49
N THR A 91 -16.12 3.05 27.05
CA THR A 91 -15.44 2.24 28.07
C THR A 91 -14.47 1.27 27.44
N TYR A 92 -13.34 1.00 28.09
CA TYR A 92 -12.33 0.10 27.55
C TYR A 92 -11.77 -0.87 28.56
N GLY A 93 -11.38 -2.06 28.08
CA GLY A 93 -10.59 -3.05 28.80
C GLY A 93 -9.23 -3.27 28.11
N LEU A 94 -8.28 -3.91 28.80
CA LEU A 94 -6.92 -4.14 28.32
C LEU A 94 -6.49 -5.58 28.47
N VAL A 95 -5.84 -6.13 27.44
CA VAL A 95 -5.18 -7.45 27.47
C VAL A 95 -3.72 -7.29 27.07
N GLY A 96 -2.82 -7.48 27.99
CA GLY A 96 -1.38 -7.33 27.81
C GLY A 96 -0.77 -6.39 28.85
N ASP A 97 0.56 -6.36 28.91
CA ASP A 97 1.31 -5.53 29.86
C ASP A 97 0.84 -5.68 31.34
N GLY A 98 0.62 -6.92 31.77
CA GLY A 98 0.11 -7.22 33.10
C GLY A 98 -1.42 -7.16 33.26
N HIS A 99 -2.14 -6.62 32.29
CA HIS A 99 -3.61 -6.52 32.33
C HIS A 99 -4.29 -7.71 31.66
N PHE A 100 -5.43 -8.11 32.19
CA PHE A 100 -6.38 -9.03 31.57
C PHE A 100 -7.80 -8.62 31.95
N ASP A 101 -8.28 -7.58 31.30
CA ASP A 101 -9.61 -7.02 31.49
C ASP A 101 -10.38 -7.08 30.17
N LEU A 102 -11.44 -7.87 30.14
CA LEU A 102 -12.33 -8.05 29.00
C LEU A 102 -13.59 -7.18 29.09
N SER A 103 -13.67 -6.28 30.05
CA SER A 103 -14.81 -5.38 30.22
C SER A 103 -14.79 -4.23 29.19
N GLY A 104 -15.87 -3.45 29.15
CA GLY A 104 -15.95 -2.27 28.32
C GLY A 104 -16.50 -2.52 26.92
N ASP A 105 -16.69 -1.42 26.20
CA ASP A 105 -17.23 -1.37 24.83
C ASP A 105 -16.16 -1.78 23.81
N VAL A 106 -14.91 -1.44 24.14
CA VAL A 106 -13.72 -1.76 23.35
C VAL A 106 -12.71 -2.47 24.24
N VAL A 107 -12.14 -3.57 23.78
CA VAL A 107 -10.98 -4.19 24.43
C VAL A 107 -9.78 -4.02 23.51
N ILE A 108 -8.67 -3.50 24.05
CA ILE A 108 -7.43 -3.34 23.31
C ILE A 108 -6.46 -4.43 23.79
N ALA A 109 -5.97 -5.25 22.86
CA ALA A 109 -5.11 -6.38 23.18
C ALA A 109 -3.77 -6.30 22.44
N ILE A 110 -2.67 -6.56 23.15
CA ILE A 110 -1.38 -6.77 22.49
C ILE A 110 -1.37 -8.17 21.86
N GLN A 111 -1.05 -8.26 20.57
CA GLN A 111 -1.05 -9.51 19.81
C GLN A 111 -0.26 -10.62 20.52
N ALA A 112 0.96 -10.35 20.96
CA ALA A 112 1.81 -11.31 21.66
C ALA A 112 1.22 -11.79 23.02
N SER A 113 0.30 -11.01 23.59
CA SER A 113 -0.40 -11.38 24.83
C SER A 113 -1.60 -12.28 24.62
N LEU A 114 -2.03 -12.51 23.39
CA LEU A 114 -3.08 -13.46 23.02
C LEU A 114 -2.48 -14.84 22.74
N SER A 115 -1.81 -15.42 23.75
CA SER A 115 -1.30 -16.81 23.68
C SER A 115 -2.45 -17.82 23.62
N PRO A 116 -2.22 -19.06 23.15
CA PRO A 116 -3.24 -20.12 23.13
C PRO A 116 -3.93 -20.33 24.49
N GLU A 117 -3.19 -20.18 25.60
CA GLU A 117 -3.74 -20.31 26.95
C GLU A 117 -4.70 -19.16 27.26
N LYS A 118 -4.33 -17.92 26.94
CA LYS A 118 -5.20 -16.75 27.15
C LYS A 118 -6.40 -16.73 26.21
N LEU A 119 -6.22 -17.15 24.96
CA LEU A 119 -7.33 -17.27 24.02
C LEU A 119 -8.43 -18.21 24.55
N ARG A 120 -8.07 -19.33 25.21
CA ARG A 120 -9.06 -20.24 25.82
C ARG A 120 -9.91 -19.58 26.91
N LEU A 121 -9.44 -18.48 27.52
CA LEU A 121 -10.19 -17.73 28.54
C LEU A 121 -11.13 -16.69 27.94
N ILE A 122 -11.03 -16.43 26.62
CA ILE A 122 -11.83 -15.44 25.90
C ILE A 122 -12.83 -16.21 25.02
N PRO A 123 -14.15 -16.10 25.23
CA PRO A 123 -15.11 -16.71 24.31
C PRO A 123 -14.92 -16.22 22.88
N GLY A 124 -14.95 -17.13 21.89
CA GLY A 124 -14.73 -16.79 20.48
C GLY A 124 -15.78 -15.83 19.87
N ASP A 125 -16.90 -15.65 20.56
CA ASP A 125 -17.99 -14.73 20.23
C ASP A 125 -18.15 -13.55 21.21
N ALA A 126 -17.16 -13.37 22.11
CA ALA A 126 -17.15 -12.27 23.08
C ALA A 126 -17.19 -10.88 22.41
N PHE A 127 -16.73 -10.80 21.17
CA PHE A 127 -16.70 -9.56 20.37
C PHE A 127 -17.37 -9.81 19.03
N GLN A 128 -18.24 -8.88 18.62
CA GLN A 128 -18.91 -8.94 17.32
C GLN A 128 -18.02 -8.40 16.21
N ALA A 129 -17.12 -7.47 16.54
CA ALA A 129 -16.13 -6.94 15.61
C ALA A 129 -14.71 -7.16 16.18
N VAL A 130 -13.78 -7.56 15.33
CA VAL A 130 -12.35 -7.68 15.64
C VAL A 130 -11.59 -6.83 14.64
N ILE A 131 -10.76 -5.91 15.10
CA ILE A 131 -9.91 -5.07 14.26
C ILE A 131 -8.45 -5.44 14.56
N CYS A 132 -7.71 -5.73 13.50
CA CYS A 132 -6.31 -6.08 13.57
C CYS A 132 -5.48 -4.92 13.02
N ASP A 133 -4.87 -4.13 13.89
CA ASP A 133 -3.95 -3.07 13.46
C ASP A 133 -2.63 -3.67 12.99
N GLU A 134 -1.98 -2.99 12.04
CA GLU A 134 -0.76 -3.45 11.35
C GLU A 134 -0.87 -4.92 10.90
N ALA A 135 -1.96 -5.22 10.19
CA ALA A 135 -2.34 -6.58 9.78
C ALA A 135 -1.27 -7.32 8.94
N HIS A 136 -0.24 -6.61 8.43
CA HIS A 136 0.91 -7.24 7.78
C HIS A 136 1.76 -8.11 8.75
N HIS A 137 1.62 -7.92 10.06
CA HIS A 137 2.18 -8.84 11.08
C HIS A 137 1.46 -10.20 11.14
N ALA A 138 0.40 -10.41 10.35
CA ALA A 138 -0.30 -11.68 10.26
C ALA A 138 0.60 -12.91 9.88
N ALA A 139 1.88 -12.66 9.58
CA ALA A 139 2.90 -13.69 9.40
C ALA A 139 3.36 -14.37 10.70
N ALA A 140 3.13 -13.74 11.86
CA ALA A 140 3.49 -14.36 13.13
C ALA A 140 2.68 -15.63 13.34
N ASP A 141 3.32 -16.69 13.84
CA ASP A 141 2.75 -18.03 13.95
C ASP A 141 1.41 -18.07 14.72
N ASN A 142 1.23 -17.18 15.70
CA ASN A 142 0.00 -17.11 16.49
C ASN A 142 -1.17 -16.35 15.81
N TYR A 143 -0.92 -15.58 14.74
CA TYR A 143 -1.98 -14.74 14.14
C TYR A 143 -3.08 -15.57 13.48
N GLY A 144 -2.68 -16.63 12.79
CA GLY A 144 -3.63 -17.60 12.25
C GLY A 144 -4.49 -18.27 13.32
N GLU A 145 -3.95 -18.48 14.52
CA GLU A 145 -4.71 -18.99 15.67
C GLU A 145 -5.71 -17.95 16.20
N ILE A 146 -5.30 -16.70 16.29
CA ILE A 146 -6.18 -15.58 16.69
C ILE A 146 -7.36 -15.45 15.72
N LEU A 147 -7.11 -15.45 14.40
CA LEU A 147 -8.16 -15.35 13.39
C LEU A 147 -9.12 -16.55 13.44
N ARG A 148 -8.60 -17.76 13.68
CA ARG A 148 -9.42 -18.96 13.85
C ARG A 148 -10.24 -18.93 15.14
N HIS A 149 -9.66 -18.45 16.25
CA HIS A 149 -10.34 -18.33 17.52
C HIS A 149 -11.56 -17.40 17.44
N PHE A 150 -11.39 -16.23 16.81
CA PHE A 150 -12.46 -15.25 16.61
C PHE A 150 -13.27 -15.48 15.33
N SER A 151 -13.21 -16.67 14.73
CA SER A 151 -14.05 -17.01 13.57
C SER A 151 -15.56 -16.95 13.86
N ARG A 152 -15.97 -16.92 15.12
CA ARG A 152 -17.36 -16.70 15.55
C ARG A 152 -17.73 -15.23 15.75
N ALA A 153 -16.81 -14.28 15.62
CA ALA A 153 -17.13 -12.88 15.47
C ALA A 153 -17.98 -12.66 14.22
N LYS A 154 -18.56 -11.48 14.05
CA LYS A 154 -19.34 -11.15 12.85
C LYS A 154 -18.43 -10.69 11.73
N VAL A 155 -17.50 -9.78 12.06
CA VAL A 155 -16.51 -9.22 11.12
C VAL A 155 -15.12 -9.21 11.74
N ILE A 156 -14.12 -9.43 10.91
CA ILE A 156 -12.71 -9.23 11.25
C ILE A 156 -12.13 -8.28 10.20
N ILE A 157 -11.58 -7.14 10.63
CA ILE A 157 -11.03 -6.11 9.75
C ILE A 157 -9.53 -6.00 9.99
N GLY A 158 -8.73 -6.26 8.97
CA GLY A 158 -7.28 -6.03 8.99
C GLY A 158 -6.95 -4.65 8.44
N MET A 159 -6.27 -3.81 9.23
CA MET A 159 -5.82 -2.48 8.81
C MET A 159 -4.31 -2.46 8.69
N THR A 160 -3.78 -1.92 7.60
CA THR A 160 -2.33 -1.86 7.38
C THR A 160 -1.94 -0.77 6.39
N ALA A 161 -0.69 -0.35 6.44
CA ALA A 161 -0.08 0.49 5.42
C ALA A 161 0.55 -0.30 4.27
N THR A 162 0.84 -1.58 4.49
CA THR A 162 1.53 -2.45 3.52
C THR A 162 0.70 -3.69 3.27
N TYR A 163 0.30 -3.90 2.03
CA TYR A 163 -0.50 -5.07 1.65
C TYR A 163 0.35 -6.29 1.30
N ILE A 164 1.63 -6.11 0.97
CA ILE A 164 2.61 -7.18 0.80
C ILE A 164 3.33 -7.39 2.12
N ARG A 165 3.39 -8.64 2.54
CA ARG A 165 4.14 -9.05 3.73
C ARG A 165 5.62 -9.29 3.39
N GLY A 166 6.44 -9.44 4.42
CA GLY A 166 7.85 -9.74 4.25
C GLY A 166 8.16 -11.08 3.57
N ASP A 167 7.19 -11.99 3.43
CA ASP A 167 7.28 -13.24 2.68
C ASP A 167 6.70 -13.11 1.25
N GLU A 168 6.49 -11.88 0.79
CA GLU A 168 5.92 -11.53 -0.51
C GLU A 168 4.45 -11.95 -0.71
N ILE A 169 3.79 -12.47 0.34
CA ILE A 169 2.37 -12.82 0.29
C ILE A 169 1.52 -11.59 0.60
N SER A 170 0.49 -11.35 -0.21
CA SER A 170 -0.49 -10.30 0.06
C SER A 170 -1.33 -10.65 1.29
N ILE A 171 -1.60 -9.66 2.14
CA ILE A 171 -2.61 -9.77 3.19
C ILE A 171 -4.03 -9.83 2.60
N ALA A 172 -4.23 -9.24 1.43
CA ALA A 172 -5.45 -9.32 0.65
C ALA A 172 -5.49 -10.67 -0.09
N SER A 173 -5.65 -11.75 0.65
CA SER A 173 -5.69 -13.12 0.14
C SER A 173 -6.69 -13.95 0.93
N ASP A 174 -7.15 -15.07 0.35
CA ASP A 174 -8.09 -15.99 0.98
C ASP A 174 -7.62 -16.51 2.35
N ARG A 175 -6.31 -16.55 2.53
CA ARG A 175 -5.71 -16.98 3.80
C ARG A 175 -5.95 -15.99 4.93
N TYR A 176 -5.95 -14.67 4.65
CA TYR A 176 -6.02 -13.62 5.67
C TYR A 176 -7.28 -12.78 5.53
N PHE A 177 -7.31 -11.83 4.61
CA PHE A 177 -8.40 -10.88 4.42
C PHE A 177 -8.79 -10.85 2.93
N PRO A 178 -9.67 -11.78 2.48
CA PRO A 178 -9.94 -11.98 1.05
C PRO A 178 -10.61 -10.79 0.36
N THR A 179 -11.24 -9.88 1.12
CA THR A 179 -11.99 -8.77 0.57
C THR A 179 -11.39 -7.44 0.99
N VAL A 180 -10.85 -6.69 0.02
CA VAL A 180 -10.39 -5.32 0.26
C VAL A 180 -11.60 -4.38 0.16
N ILE A 181 -11.89 -3.65 1.24
CA ILE A 181 -12.99 -2.68 1.29
C ILE A 181 -12.54 -1.22 1.20
N VAL A 182 -11.26 -0.97 1.47
CA VAL A 182 -10.63 0.35 1.32
C VAL A 182 -9.23 0.17 0.79
N TRP A 183 -8.92 0.92 -0.25
CA TRP A 183 -7.57 1.03 -0.80
C TRP A 183 -7.27 2.50 -1.06
N GLN A 184 -6.37 3.07 -0.28
CA GLN A 184 -5.92 4.45 -0.43
C GLN A 184 -4.39 4.48 -0.52
N THR A 185 -3.88 5.19 -1.51
CA THR A 185 -2.47 5.26 -1.80
C THR A 185 -1.83 6.53 -1.26
N VAL A 186 -0.51 6.54 -1.17
CA VAL A 186 0.25 7.76 -0.86
C VAL A 186 -0.07 8.83 -1.90
N GLY A 187 -0.07 8.47 -3.21
CA GLY A 187 -0.35 9.39 -4.30
C GLY A 187 -1.73 10.04 -4.23
N GLN A 188 -2.78 9.25 -3.96
CA GLN A 188 -4.13 9.79 -3.77
C GLN A 188 -4.20 10.78 -2.62
N LEU A 189 -3.65 10.43 -1.46
CA LEU A 189 -3.67 11.30 -0.29
C LEU A 189 -2.78 12.54 -0.45
N THR A 190 -1.68 12.44 -1.20
CA THR A 190 -0.82 13.59 -1.53
C THR A 190 -1.52 14.55 -2.49
N ARG A 191 -2.16 14.05 -3.56
CA ARG A 191 -2.96 14.89 -4.47
C ARG A 191 -4.12 15.60 -3.75
N ALA A 192 -4.73 14.93 -2.79
CA ALA A 192 -5.77 15.52 -1.95
C ALA A 192 -5.24 16.48 -0.86
N GLY A 193 -3.93 16.67 -0.75
CA GLY A 193 -3.30 17.56 0.25
C GLY A 193 -3.25 17.00 1.68
N TRP A 194 -3.58 15.71 1.86
CA TRP A 194 -3.54 15.06 3.18
C TRP A 194 -2.16 14.51 3.56
N LEU A 195 -1.28 14.32 2.56
CA LEU A 195 0.13 13.98 2.73
C LEU A 195 0.98 14.94 1.89
N VAL A 196 2.25 15.10 2.24
CA VAL A 196 3.21 15.87 1.44
C VAL A 196 3.95 14.98 0.46
N GLU A 197 4.51 15.55 -0.61
CA GLU A 197 5.39 14.84 -1.52
C GLU A 197 6.68 14.40 -0.81
N ALA A 198 7.26 13.29 -1.26
CA ALA A 198 8.51 12.77 -0.73
C ALA A 198 9.49 12.48 -1.85
N PHE A 199 10.73 12.94 -1.70
CA PHE A 199 11.82 12.75 -2.65
C PHE A 199 12.89 11.85 -2.07
N GLY A 200 13.47 10.98 -2.90
CA GLY A 200 14.48 10.02 -2.47
C GLY A 200 15.86 10.30 -3.06
N TYR A 201 16.90 10.07 -2.26
CA TYR A 201 18.31 10.20 -2.66
C TYR A 201 19.13 9.02 -2.16
N TYR A 202 20.25 8.75 -2.80
CA TYR A 202 21.24 7.77 -2.37
C TYR A 202 22.56 8.41 -1.98
N LYS A 203 23.19 7.88 -0.92
CA LYS A 203 24.58 8.16 -0.59
C LYS A 203 25.36 6.85 -0.57
N HIS A 204 26.24 6.64 -1.55
CA HIS A 204 27.08 5.45 -1.63
C HIS A 204 28.15 5.45 -0.55
N THR A 205 28.24 4.34 0.19
CA THR A 205 29.18 4.20 1.32
C THR A 205 30.46 3.47 0.94
N GLY A 206 30.40 2.57 -0.04
CA GLY A 206 31.51 1.70 -0.43
C GLY A 206 31.72 0.49 0.49
N ILE A 207 30.92 0.32 1.53
CA ILE A 207 31.01 -0.82 2.46
C ILE A 207 30.48 -2.09 1.79
N SER A 208 31.20 -3.23 1.93
CA SER A 208 30.72 -4.55 1.49
C SER A 208 29.98 -5.27 2.61
N LEU A 209 28.84 -5.87 2.26
CA LEU A 209 28.04 -6.69 3.17
C LEU A 209 28.21 -8.21 2.93
N ASP A 210 29.16 -8.63 2.09
CA ASP A 210 29.36 -10.05 1.71
C ASP A 210 29.62 -10.98 2.89
N HIS A 211 30.27 -10.48 3.94
CA HIS A 211 30.58 -11.22 5.15
C HIS A 211 29.44 -11.29 6.17
N VAL A 212 28.36 -10.52 5.99
CA VAL A 212 27.21 -10.48 6.90
C VAL A 212 26.27 -11.65 6.60
N ARG A 213 26.01 -12.52 7.57
CA ARG A 213 25.13 -13.68 7.41
C ARG A 213 23.66 -13.28 7.39
N LEU A 214 22.85 -14.10 6.72
CA LEU A 214 21.38 -14.00 6.78
C LEU A 214 20.82 -15.01 7.79
N ARG A 215 19.78 -14.59 8.53
CA ARG A 215 18.96 -15.42 9.40
C ARG A 215 17.49 -15.11 9.15
N GLY A 216 16.70 -16.11 8.75
CA GLY A 216 15.28 -15.91 8.46
C GLY A 216 14.99 -14.88 7.36
N GLY A 217 15.91 -14.71 6.39
CA GLY A 217 15.77 -13.74 5.30
C GLY A 217 16.19 -12.30 5.65
N GLU A 218 16.66 -12.05 6.88
CA GLU A 218 17.22 -10.76 7.31
C GLU A 218 18.68 -10.87 7.69
N PHE A 219 19.41 -9.75 7.71
CA PHE A 219 20.80 -9.71 8.14
C PHE A 219 20.94 -10.04 9.62
N ALA A 220 21.97 -10.80 9.98
CA ALA A 220 22.36 -11.05 11.37
C ALA A 220 22.77 -9.72 12.03
N GLU A 221 21.91 -9.17 12.90
CA GLU A 221 21.98 -7.81 13.45
C GLU A 221 23.37 -7.43 13.98
N ARG A 222 23.97 -8.27 14.83
CA ARG A 222 25.31 -7.99 15.39
C ARG A 222 26.42 -7.91 14.33
N GLN A 223 26.32 -8.73 13.26
CA GLN A 223 27.32 -8.69 12.18
C GLN A 223 27.07 -7.48 11.29
N LEU A 224 25.81 -7.15 11.01
CA LEU A 224 25.43 -5.97 10.26
C LEU A 224 25.90 -4.70 10.98
N SER A 225 25.60 -4.57 12.27
CA SER A 225 26.03 -3.43 13.08
C SER A 225 27.55 -3.22 13.02
N ARG A 226 28.34 -4.29 13.18
CA ARG A 226 29.82 -4.20 13.07
C ARG A 226 30.28 -3.78 11.66
N ALA A 227 29.55 -4.14 10.63
CA ALA A 227 29.91 -3.79 9.26
C ALA A 227 29.60 -2.32 8.93
N VAL A 228 28.48 -1.78 9.45
CA VAL A 228 27.99 -0.46 9.05
C VAL A 228 28.19 0.63 10.11
N ASN A 229 28.39 0.27 11.37
CA ASN A 229 28.69 1.24 12.43
C ASN A 229 30.19 1.53 12.47
N THR A 230 30.70 2.21 11.45
CA THR A 230 32.09 2.67 11.38
C THR A 230 32.15 4.19 11.30
N PRO A 231 33.23 4.82 11.84
CA PRO A 231 33.36 6.28 11.80
C PRO A 231 33.22 6.85 10.38
N GLU A 232 33.83 6.20 9.40
CA GLU A 232 33.83 6.64 7.98
C GLU A 232 32.41 6.61 7.40
N ARG A 233 31.62 5.55 7.71
CA ARG A 233 30.25 5.45 7.22
C ARG A 233 29.31 6.41 7.92
N ASN A 234 29.47 6.60 9.23
CA ASN A 234 28.70 7.56 9.99
C ASN A 234 28.99 9.01 9.54
N LEU A 235 30.23 9.31 9.19
CA LEU A 235 30.59 10.60 8.58
C LEU A 235 29.90 10.82 7.23
N LYS A 236 29.83 9.78 6.38
CA LYS A 236 29.05 9.86 5.12
C LYS A 236 27.57 10.11 5.35
N ALA A 237 27.00 9.66 6.47
CA ALA A 237 25.61 9.98 6.84
C ALA A 237 25.45 11.47 7.20
N VAL A 238 26.44 12.05 7.89
CA VAL A 238 26.49 13.50 8.16
C VAL A 238 26.64 14.30 6.86
N GLU A 239 27.50 13.86 5.94
CA GLU A 239 27.64 14.49 4.62
C GLU A 239 26.32 14.42 3.84
N ALA A 240 25.64 13.27 3.84
CA ALA A 240 24.35 13.09 3.18
C ALA A 240 23.26 14.00 3.76
N TYR A 241 23.25 14.19 5.09
CA TYR A 241 22.36 15.13 5.73
C TYR A 241 22.60 16.55 5.25
N ARG A 242 23.85 17.01 5.26
CA ARG A 242 24.21 18.36 4.79
C ARG A 242 23.90 18.58 3.31
N GLU A 243 24.08 17.55 2.50
CA GLU A 243 23.86 17.62 1.06
C GLU A 243 22.38 17.67 0.66
N PHE A 244 21.53 16.87 1.35
CA PHE A 244 20.14 16.65 0.92
C PHE A 244 19.08 17.10 1.93
N MET A 245 19.43 17.24 3.21
CA MET A 245 18.47 17.42 4.31
C MET A 245 18.85 18.56 5.28
N ASP A 246 19.79 19.42 4.92
CA ASP A 246 20.33 20.44 5.86
C ASP A 246 19.22 21.26 6.53
N GLY A 247 19.29 21.34 7.85
CA GLY A 247 18.31 22.04 8.68
C GLY A 247 16.96 21.32 8.87
N ARG A 248 16.73 20.14 8.26
CA ARG A 248 15.46 19.40 8.37
C ARG A 248 15.41 18.55 9.65
N PRO A 249 14.31 18.63 10.42
CA PRO A 249 14.05 17.63 11.46
C PRO A 249 14.00 16.23 10.85
N THR A 250 14.92 15.35 11.28
CA THR A 250 15.20 14.07 10.60
C THR A 250 15.18 12.90 11.57
N ALA A 251 14.46 11.82 11.20
CA ALA A 251 14.57 10.51 11.85
C ALA A 251 15.60 9.65 11.13
N ALA A 252 16.64 9.18 11.84
CA ALA A 252 17.67 8.31 11.28
C ALA A 252 17.51 6.88 11.78
N PHE A 253 17.23 5.94 10.89
CA PHE A 253 16.97 4.53 11.21
C PHE A 253 18.25 3.71 11.18
N CYS A 254 18.73 3.34 12.36
CA CYS A 254 19.97 2.61 12.62
C CYS A 254 19.71 1.11 12.85
N VAL A 255 20.76 0.29 12.79
CA VAL A 255 20.70 -1.17 12.95
C VAL A 255 20.34 -1.55 14.39
N ASP A 256 21.06 -0.96 15.36
CA ASP A 256 20.91 -1.20 16.78
C ASP A 256 21.20 0.06 17.61
N VAL A 257 21.10 -0.06 18.94
CA VAL A 257 21.32 1.05 19.88
C VAL A 257 22.74 1.59 19.82
N ALA A 258 23.74 0.71 19.64
CA ALA A 258 25.13 1.13 19.53
C ALA A 258 25.35 2.00 18.29
N HIS A 259 24.79 1.58 17.14
CA HIS A 259 24.83 2.37 15.91
C HIS A 259 24.10 3.70 16.05
N ALA A 260 22.92 3.72 16.71
CA ALA A 260 22.18 4.96 16.93
C ALA A 260 22.96 5.96 17.79
N ARG A 261 23.64 5.50 18.86
CA ARG A 261 24.47 6.34 19.71
C ARG A 261 25.69 6.88 18.96
N SER A 262 26.45 6.02 18.27
CA SER A 262 27.60 6.45 17.48
C SER A 262 27.20 7.44 16.37
N MET A 263 26.02 7.26 15.78
CA MET A 263 25.48 8.19 14.80
C MET A 263 25.16 9.56 15.43
N ALA A 264 24.52 9.59 16.61
CA ALA A 264 24.23 10.85 17.32
C ALA A 264 25.55 11.57 17.72
N GLU A 265 26.55 10.85 18.20
CA GLU A 265 27.87 11.40 18.50
C GLU A 265 28.51 12.04 17.26
N CYS A 266 28.51 11.34 16.12
CA CYS A 266 29.08 11.83 14.86
C CYS A 266 28.35 13.10 14.36
N PHE A 267 27.02 13.18 14.47
CA PHE A 267 26.25 14.40 14.15
C PHE A 267 26.61 15.56 15.08
N ASN A 268 26.71 15.32 16.39
CA ASN A 268 27.08 16.34 17.37
C ASN A 268 28.50 16.86 17.17
N GLU A 269 29.48 15.99 16.86
CA GLU A 269 30.83 16.39 16.50
C GLU A 269 30.85 17.30 15.26
N ALA A 270 29.94 17.04 14.32
CA ALA A 270 29.73 17.88 13.14
C ALA A 270 28.89 19.15 13.42
N ARG A 271 28.56 19.45 14.70
CA ARG A 271 27.74 20.56 15.15
C ARG A 271 26.29 20.55 14.62
N ILE A 272 25.75 19.37 14.39
CA ILE A 272 24.35 19.13 14.07
C ILE A 272 23.71 18.51 15.31
N PRO A 273 22.79 19.21 16.02
CA PRO A 273 22.21 18.70 17.25
C PRO A 273 21.48 17.36 17.03
N ALA A 274 21.89 16.31 17.72
CA ALA A 274 21.33 14.98 17.59
C ALA A 274 21.23 14.27 18.95
N ALA A 275 20.20 13.47 19.15
CA ALA A 275 20.05 12.59 20.30
C ALA A 275 19.52 11.21 19.86
N ALA A 276 20.18 10.15 20.34
CA ALA A 276 19.74 8.79 20.06
C ALA A 276 18.57 8.39 20.95
N VAL A 277 17.60 7.64 20.37
CA VAL A 277 16.45 7.09 21.09
C VAL A 277 16.28 5.60 20.83
N TRP A 278 15.85 4.84 21.86
CA TRP A 278 15.66 3.38 21.77
C TRP A 278 14.60 2.87 22.73
N GLY A 279 14.11 1.62 22.56
CA GLY A 279 12.94 1.07 23.23
C GLY A 279 13.01 0.98 24.76
N ASP A 280 14.20 0.70 25.32
CA ASP A 280 14.42 0.54 26.77
C ASP A 280 14.92 1.83 27.46
N MET A 281 14.79 2.97 26.75
CA MET A 281 15.11 4.28 27.30
C MET A 281 14.12 4.63 28.43
N ARG A 282 14.58 5.32 29.49
CA ARG A 282 13.66 5.81 30.52
C ARG A 282 12.65 6.78 29.89
N GLU A 283 11.39 6.66 30.27
CA GLU A 283 10.31 7.47 29.74
C GLU A 283 10.59 8.97 29.86
N SER A 284 11.06 9.43 31.04
CA SER A 284 11.44 10.84 31.28
C SER A 284 12.58 11.34 30.36
N ASP A 285 13.55 10.47 30.02
CA ASP A 285 14.65 10.85 29.12
C ASP A 285 14.16 10.90 27.67
N PHE A 286 13.29 9.96 27.31
CA PHE A 286 12.64 9.95 26.01
C PHE A 286 11.77 11.21 25.80
N ASP A 287 10.92 11.54 26.77
CA ASP A 287 10.03 12.71 26.69
C ASP A 287 10.83 14.00 26.54
N ARG A 288 11.91 14.16 27.31
CA ARG A 288 12.79 15.32 27.18
C ARG A 288 13.43 15.43 25.80
N VAL A 289 13.90 14.31 25.24
CA VAL A 289 14.48 14.30 23.88
C VAL A 289 13.41 14.67 22.85
N MET A 290 12.19 14.20 23.03
CA MET A 290 11.08 14.52 22.13
C MET A 290 10.67 15.98 22.22
N GLU A 291 10.59 16.56 23.43
CA GLU A 291 10.35 17.99 23.64
C GLU A 291 11.45 18.85 22.98
N ASP A 292 12.71 18.44 23.11
CA ASP A 292 13.84 19.13 22.47
C ASP A 292 13.78 19.04 20.95
N TYR A 293 13.33 17.89 20.40
CA TYR A 293 13.13 17.70 18.97
C TYR A 293 11.97 18.54 18.42
N GLU A 294 10.84 18.53 19.12
CA GLU A 294 9.65 19.31 18.74
C GLU A 294 9.91 20.83 18.85
N ALA A 295 10.75 21.23 19.78
CA ALA A 295 11.19 22.61 19.90
C ALA A 295 12.33 23.02 18.92
N GLY A 296 12.79 22.10 18.07
CA GLY A 296 13.88 22.35 17.10
C GLY A 296 15.28 22.45 17.75
N ARG A 297 15.43 22.11 19.03
CA ARG A 297 16.75 22.07 19.70
C ARG A 297 17.56 20.84 19.28
N ILE A 298 16.90 19.78 18.88
CA ILE A 298 17.47 18.59 18.26
C ILE A 298 16.96 18.52 16.83
N LEU A 299 17.85 18.29 15.86
CA LEU A 299 17.51 18.16 14.44
C LEU A 299 17.49 16.71 13.97
N VAL A 300 18.33 15.84 14.54
CA VAL A 300 18.43 14.44 14.09
C VAL A 300 18.15 13.50 15.25
N LEU A 301 17.25 12.54 15.02
CA LEU A 301 16.92 11.45 15.95
C LEU A 301 17.39 10.11 15.40
N PRO A 302 18.65 9.69 15.64
CA PRO A 302 19.07 8.33 15.40
C PRO A 302 18.31 7.37 16.31
N ASN A 303 17.72 6.32 15.73
CA ASN A 303 16.93 5.38 16.49
C ASN A 303 17.16 3.93 16.07
N ALA A 304 16.93 3.01 17.01
CA ALA A 304 16.97 1.58 16.77
C ALA A 304 15.56 1.00 16.91
N LYS A 305 14.88 0.80 15.77
CA LYS A 305 13.55 0.17 15.66
C LYS A 305 12.39 0.89 16.38
N LEU A 306 12.65 1.94 17.16
CA LEU A 306 11.64 2.60 18.01
C LEU A 306 10.68 3.48 17.21
N LEU A 307 11.21 4.24 16.24
CA LEU A 307 10.42 5.24 15.51
C LEU A 307 9.73 4.68 14.26
N THR A 308 9.94 3.40 13.95
CA THR A 308 9.33 2.74 12.79
C THR A 308 7.82 2.65 12.94
N GLU A 309 7.33 2.32 14.14
CA GLU A 309 5.90 2.14 14.41
C GLU A 309 5.47 2.93 15.66
N GLY A 310 4.24 3.42 15.68
CA GLY A 310 3.65 4.08 16.84
C GLY A 310 4.28 5.42 17.25
N TRP A 311 5.09 6.07 16.42
CA TRP A 311 5.65 7.40 16.68
C TRP A 311 4.99 8.45 15.80
N ASP A 312 4.68 9.62 16.38
CA ASP A 312 4.02 10.72 15.70
C ASP A 312 4.75 12.03 15.99
N ALA A 313 5.45 12.57 14.98
CA ALA A 313 6.06 13.90 15.03
C ALA A 313 5.89 14.55 13.64
N PRO A 314 4.82 15.31 13.42
CA PRO A 314 4.47 15.89 12.11
C PRO A 314 5.56 16.79 11.53
N LEU A 315 6.34 17.48 12.38
CA LEU A 315 7.46 18.33 11.94
C LEU A 315 8.55 17.55 11.20
N THR A 316 8.67 16.23 11.40
CA THR A 316 9.71 15.42 10.74
C THR A 316 9.57 15.50 9.23
N SER A 317 10.58 16.06 8.56
CA SER A 317 10.63 16.23 7.10
C SER A 317 11.80 15.50 6.45
N GLY A 318 12.71 14.90 7.26
CA GLY A 318 13.82 14.08 6.81
C GLY A 318 13.72 12.63 7.31
N VAL A 319 14.11 11.68 6.47
CA VAL A 319 14.30 10.27 6.84
C VAL A 319 15.64 9.81 6.32
N LEU A 320 16.52 9.40 7.24
CA LEU A 320 17.82 8.80 6.90
C LEU A 320 17.77 7.29 7.15
N ILE A 321 17.82 6.50 6.09
CA ILE A 321 17.84 5.04 6.16
C ILE A 321 19.31 4.60 6.28
N ALA A 322 19.79 4.52 7.51
CA ALA A 322 21.17 4.14 7.82
C ALA A 322 21.37 2.62 7.94
N ALA A 323 20.29 1.86 8.16
CA ALA A 323 20.33 0.40 8.21
C ALA A 323 20.06 -0.19 6.83
N PRO A 324 20.97 -1.00 6.25
CA PRO A 324 20.72 -1.74 5.01
C PRO A 324 19.54 -2.68 5.15
N VAL A 325 18.73 -2.81 4.10
CA VAL A 325 17.55 -3.65 4.08
C VAL A 325 17.68 -4.82 3.10
N THR A 326 17.07 -5.95 3.42
CA THR A 326 16.86 -7.04 2.46
C THR A 326 15.56 -6.82 1.69
N LYS A 327 15.37 -7.52 0.57
CA LYS A 327 14.14 -7.47 -0.21
C LYS A 327 12.90 -7.69 0.66
N ARG A 328 12.96 -8.67 1.58
CA ARG A 328 11.89 -8.98 2.52
C ARG A 328 11.53 -7.79 3.44
N ALA A 329 12.53 -7.08 3.93
CA ALA A 329 12.34 -5.95 4.83
C ALA A 329 11.93 -4.66 4.11
N ALA A 330 12.37 -4.49 2.86
CA ALA A 330 12.15 -3.27 2.09
C ALA A 330 10.67 -2.93 1.90
N TYR A 331 9.85 -3.92 1.54
CA TYR A 331 8.41 -3.71 1.30
C TYR A 331 7.58 -3.39 2.55
N VAL A 332 8.10 -3.69 3.74
CA VAL A 332 7.38 -3.47 5.00
C VAL A 332 7.95 -2.28 5.76
N LYS A 333 9.28 -2.30 6.02
CA LYS A 333 9.93 -1.32 6.91
C LYS A 333 10.10 0.05 6.25
N VAL A 334 10.47 0.09 4.96
CA VAL A 334 10.77 1.35 4.29
C VAL A 334 9.52 2.24 4.12
N PRO A 335 8.35 1.73 3.70
CA PRO A 335 7.12 2.53 3.69
C PRO A 335 6.74 3.09 5.07
N GLN A 336 6.98 2.34 6.15
CA GLN A 336 6.72 2.81 7.51
C GLN A 336 7.69 3.94 7.91
N MET A 337 8.99 3.81 7.59
CA MET A 337 9.99 4.85 7.83
C MET A 337 9.64 6.13 7.06
N ILE A 338 9.38 6.01 5.76
CA ILE A 338 9.02 7.14 4.89
C ILE A 338 7.69 7.78 5.34
N GLY A 339 6.72 6.97 5.74
CA GLY A 339 5.43 7.44 6.24
C GLY A 339 5.52 8.41 7.43
N ARG A 340 6.65 8.41 8.17
CA ARG A 340 6.87 9.35 9.28
C ARG A 340 7.01 10.79 8.81
N MET A 341 7.54 11.00 7.62
CA MET A 341 7.73 12.35 7.07
C MET A 341 6.61 12.81 6.14
N LEU A 342 5.61 11.96 5.82
CA LEU A 342 4.57 12.33 4.86
C LEU A 342 3.47 13.23 5.44
N ARG A 343 3.31 13.30 6.75
CA ARG A 343 2.27 14.13 7.36
C ARG A 343 2.54 15.62 7.13
N PRO A 344 1.56 16.40 6.66
CA PRO A 344 1.70 17.85 6.61
C PRO A 344 1.80 18.42 8.04
N ASP A 345 2.58 19.48 8.19
CA ASP A 345 2.69 20.25 9.42
C ASP A 345 2.70 21.75 9.09
N ALA A 346 1.55 22.35 9.26
CA ALA A 346 1.38 23.78 8.97
C ALA A 346 2.19 24.67 9.93
N ALA A 347 2.45 24.21 11.16
CA ALA A 347 3.19 24.96 12.15
C ALA A 347 4.66 25.13 11.77
N SER A 348 5.29 24.10 11.21
CA SER A 348 6.67 24.15 10.72
C SER A 348 6.82 24.69 9.29
N GLY A 349 5.70 24.90 8.58
CA GLY A 349 5.73 25.29 7.16
C GLY A 349 6.21 24.19 6.23
N LYS A 350 6.12 22.93 6.65
CA LYS A 350 6.56 21.76 5.88
C LYS A 350 5.79 21.59 4.58
N VAL A 351 6.51 21.58 3.46
CA VAL A 351 5.95 21.44 2.10
C VAL A 351 6.23 20.09 1.47
N ASP A 352 7.34 19.43 1.86
CA ASP A 352 7.77 18.15 1.33
C ASP A 352 8.54 17.32 2.36
N GLY A 353 8.91 16.09 1.99
CA GLY A 353 9.79 15.22 2.75
C GLY A 353 10.98 14.74 1.90
N VAL A 354 12.12 14.54 2.55
CA VAL A 354 13.34 14.02 1.91
C VAL A 354 13.79 12.74 2.61
N ALA A 355 13.95 11.67 1.83
CA ALA A 355 14.51 10.40 2.29
C ALA A 355 15.89 10.18 1.68
N VAL A 356 16.87 9.86 2.50
CA VAL A 356 18.21 9.49 2.05
C VAL A 356 18.52 8.07 2.50
N GLU A 357 18.91 7.22 1.56
CA GLU A 357 19.36 5.85 1.83
C GLU A 357 20.88 5.77 1.75
N MET A 358 21.50 5.27 2.84
CA MET A 358 22.92 4.94 2.90
C MET A 358 23.14 3.63 2.15
N ARG A 359 23.67 3.73 0.94
CA ARG A 359 23.77 2.61 0.03
C ARG A 359 25.13 1.93 0.10
N ASP A 360 25.12 0.72 0.67
CA ASP A 360 26.28 -0.15 0.76
C ASP A 360 26.40 -1.03 -0.51
N ASN A 361 27.57 -1.64 -0.75
CA ASN A 361 27.72 -2.57 -1.86
C ASN A 361 26.81 -3.79 -1.66
N PRO A 362 26.00 -4.16 -2.67
CA PRO A 362 25.04 -5.23 -2.54
C PRO A 362 25.74 -6.57 -2.29
N ARG A 363 25.18 -7.36 -1.38
CA ARG A 363 25.60 -8.73 -1.16
C ARG A 363 25.04 -9.63 -2.25
N LYS A 364 25.93 -10.45 -2.86
CA LYS A 364 25.52 -11.49 -3.79
C LYS A 364 25.14 -12.79 -3.07
N LYS A 365 24.15 -13.49 -3.59
CA LYS A 365 23.81 -14.83 -3.11
C LYS A 365 24.93 -15.80 -3.56
N ARG A 366 25.42 -16.60 -2.63
CA ARG A 366 26.53 -17.54 -2.92
C ARG A 366 26.16 -18.49 -4.07
N GLY A 367 26.93 -18.45 -5.15
CA GLY A 367 26.71 -19.30 -6.33
C GLY A 367 25.69 -18.76 -7.34
N SER A 368 25.26 -17.51 -7.23
CA SER A 368 24.39 -16.85 -8.21
C SER A 368 24.72 -15.36 -8.34
N ASP A 369 24.25 -14.72 -9.41
CA ASP A 369 24.32 -13.26 -9.58
C ASP A 369 23.21 -12.51 -8.85
N GLU A 370 22.30 -13.23 -8.16
CA GLU A 370 21.19 -12.66 -7.43
C GLU A 370 21.69 -11.85 -6.21
N THR A 371 21.26 -10.60 -6.10
CA THR A 371 21.56 -9.74 -4.96
C THR A 371 20.57 -9.94 -3.83
N VAL A 372 21.08 -10.00 -2.60
CA VAL A 372 20.28 -10.12 -1.38
C VAL A 372 19.90 -8.75 -0.82
N THR A 373 20.84 -7.80 -0.90
CA THR A 373 20.62 -6.41 -0.50
C THR A 373 19.95 -5.68 -1.65
N VAL A 374 18.83 -5.01 -1.37
CA VAL A 374 18.13 -4.19 -2.36
C VAL A 374 18.14 -2.74 -1.91
N SER A 375 18.02 -1.81 -2.85
CA SER A 375 17.68 -0.44 -2.48
C SER A 375 16.26 -0.40 -1.91
N GLY A 376 16.15 0.05 -0.66
CA GLY A 376 14.87 0.16 0.03
C GLY A 376 13.95 1.20 -0.61
N LEU A 377 14.51 2.32 -1.08
CA LEU A 377 13.77 3.36 -1.77
C LEU A 377 13.27 2.90 -3.14
N ALA A 378 14.12 2.21 -3.93
CA ALA A 378 13.70 1.67 -5.22
C ALA A 378 12.63 0.58 -5.05
N ALA A 379 12.78 -0.31 -4.07
CA ALA A 379 11.80 -1.34 -3.76
C ALA A 379 10.45 -0.73 -3.33
N MET A 380 10.48 0.27 -2.44
CA MET A 380 9.27 1.00 -2.04
C MET A 380 8.60 1.69 -3.23
N ALA A 381 9.40 2.33 -4.09
CA ALA A 381 8.93 2.99 -5.30
C ALA A 381 8.59 1.98 -6.43
N ARG A 382 8.70 0.67 -6.20
CA ARG A 382 8.45 -0.41 -7.17
C ARG A 382 9.18 -0.21 -8.50
N THR A 383 10.41 0.28 -8.42
CA THR A 383 11.27 0.52 -9.57
C THR A 383 12.58 -0.25 -9.39
N THR A 384 13.36 -0.40 -10.44
CA THR A 384 14.72 -0.92 -10.34
C THR A 384 15.69 0.18 -9.91
N GLU A 385 16.83 -0.21 -9.37
CA GLU A 385 17.85 0.76 -8.96
C GLU A 385 18.33 1.65 -10.12
N SER A 386 18.38 1.11 -11.34
CA SER A 386 18.77 1.83 -12.54
C SER A 386 17.71 2.80 -13.07
N GLU A 387 16.44 2.56 -12.73
CA GLU A 387 15.32 3.40 -13.13
C GLU A 387 14.95 4.43 -12.07
N PHE A 388 15.48 4.30 -10.84
CA PHE A 388 15.18 5.22 -9.74
C PHE A 388 15.77 6.60 -10.00
N ILE A 389 14.91 7.63 -9.96
CA ILE A 389 15.28 9.03 -10.23
C ILE A 389 15.45 9.77 -8.90
N CYS A 390 16.69 10.08 -8.55
CA CYS A 390 17.00 10.82 -7.33
C CYS A 390 16.49 12.26 -7.38
N GLY A 391 15.70 12.66 -6.39
CA GLY A 391 15.35 14.02 -6.06
C GLY A 391 14.52 14.82 -7.07
N ARG A 392 14.14 14.23 -8.20
CA ARG A 392 13.41 14.93 -9.27
C ARG A 392 11.96 14.46 -9.43
N VAL A 393 11.68 13.24 -9.03
CA VAL A 393 10.36 12.62 -9.14
C VAL A 393 9.94 12.15 -7.75
N PRO A 394 8.75 12.51 -7.26
CA PRO A 394 8.25 12.05 -5.99
C PRO A 394 8.22 10.51 -5.91
N LEU A 395 8.49 9.95 -4.74
CA LEU A 395 8.59 8.49 -4.53
C LEU A 395 7.34 7.74 -5.00
N HIS A 396 6.16 8.27 -4.74
CA HIS A 396 4.89 7.66 -5.15
C HIS A 396 4.63 7.68 -6.66
N GLN A 397 5.30 8.59 -7.41
CA GLN A 397 5.16 8.68 -8.86
C GLN A 397 6.18 7.82 -9.62
N GLN A 398 7.25 7.38 -8.98
CA GLN A 398 8.29 6.58 -9.64
C GLN A 398 7.79 5.19 -10.05
N ALA A 399 6.96 4.57 -9.21
CA ALA A 399 6.33 3.28 -9.50
C ALA A 399 5.45 3.34 -10.74
N SER A 400 4.61 4.37 -10.84
CA SER A 400 3.72 4.60 -11.98
C SER A 400 4.51 4.73 -13.28
N ARG A 401 5.66 5.42 -13.21
CA ARG A 401 6.50 5.68 -14.39
C ARG A 401 7.17 4.42 -14.93
N SER A 402 7.81 3.63 -14.07
CA SER A 402 8.48 2.38 -14.48
C SER A 402 7.48 1.29 -14.84
N GLY A 403 6.43 1.14 -14.04
CA GLY A 403 5.34 0.20 -14.28
C GLY A 403 4.58 0.54 -15.55
N ALA A 404 4.27 1.81 -15.78
CA ALA A 404 3.60 2.27 -17.00
C ALA A 404 4.45 2.04 -18.25
N LEU A 405 5.76 2.27 -18.23
CA LEU A 405 6.67 2.00 -19.35
C LEU A 405 6.81 0.50 -19.64
N ARG A 406 6.90 -0.34 -18.58
CA ARG A 406 6.95 -1.79 -18.75
C ARG A 406 5.62 -2.32 -19.30
N ALA A 407 4.52 -1.94 -18.66
CA ALA A 407 3.19 -2.28 -19.10
C ALA A 407 2.90 -1.79 -20.53
N TRP A 408 3.38 -0.60 -20.92
CA TRP A 408 3.26 -0.09 -22.30
C TRP A 408 4.04 -0.95 -23.30
N ARG A 409 5.27 -1.38 -22.99
CA ARG A 409 6.06 -2.27 -23.86
C ARG A 409 5.41 -3.64 -24.00
N GLU A 410 4.89 -4.20 -22.91
CA GLU A 410 4.16 -5.46 -22.91
C GLU A 410 2.83 -5.32 -23.65
N ARG A 411 2.10 -4.22 -23.45
CA ARG A 411 0.85 -3.91 -24.16
C ARG A 411 1.05 -3.77 -25.66
N ARG A 412 2.16 -3.20 -26.12
CA ARG A 412 2.44 -3.10 -27.55
C ARG A 412 2.58 -4.46 -28.22
N LYS A 413 3.19 -5.43 -27.52
CA LYS A 413 3.22 -6.83 -27.97
C LYS A 413 1.81 -7.44 -27.95
N LEU A 414 1.05 -7.21 -26.89
CA LEU A 414 -0.33 -7.67 -26.76
C LEU A 414 -1.25 -7.06 -27.82
N LEU A 415 -0.98 -5.84 -28.29
CA LEU A 415 -1.75 -5.24 -29.38
C LEU A 415 -1.51 -5.96 -30.71
N GLU A 416 -0.28 -6.37 -31.00
CA GLU A 416 0.05 -7.15 -32.18
C GLU A 416 -0.65 -8.51 -32.15
N GLU A 417 -0.71 -9.16 -30.98
CA GLU A 417 -1.47 -10.41 -30.77
C GLU A 417 -2.99 -10.17 -30.81
N LEU A 418 -3.48 -9.03 -30.27
CA LEU A 418 -4.89 -8.65 -30.32
C LEU A 418 -5.41 -8.51 -31.73
N CYS A 419 -4.58 -8.04 -32.63
CA CYS A 419 -4.94 -7.78 -34.03
C CYS A 419 -4.81 -9.00 -34.94
N SER A 420 -4.47 -10.20 -34.43
CA SER A 420 -4.49 -11.44 -35.21
C SER A 420 -5.90 -12.03 -35.27
N GLU A 421 -6.31 -12.54 -36.45
CA GLU A 421 -7.64 -13.15 -36.64
C GLU A 421 -7.86 -14.38 -35.76
N GLU A 422 -6.82 -15.20 -35.56
CA GLU A 422 -6.83 -16.41 -34.73
C GLU A 422 -7.09 -16.09 -33.27
N ALA A 423 -6.42 -15.06 -32.73
CA ALA A 423 -6.58 -14.63 -31.34
C ALA A 423 -7.97 -14.07 -31.02
N VAL A 424 -8.69 -13.52 -32.01
CA VAL A 424 -10.07 -13.04 -31.83
C VAL A 424 -11.03 -14.20 -31.60
N ILE A 425 -10.87 -15.31 -32.35
CA ILE A 425 -11.75 -16.49 -32.26
C ILE A 425 -11.56 -17.23 -30.92
N GLU A 426 -10.32 -17.46 -30.48
CA GLU A 426 -10.03 -18.12 -29.21
C GLU A 426 -10.55 -17.37 -27.98
N ARG A 427 -10.68 -16.05 -28.07
CA ARG A 427 -11.19 -15.23 -26.96
C ARG A 427 -12.64 -15.47 -26.61
N PHE A 428 -13.46 -15.84 -27.55
CA PHE A 428 -14.89 -16.05 -27.28
C PHE A 428 -15.13 -17.18 -26.30
N ASP A 429 -14.38 -18.28 -26.39
CA ASP A 429 -14.47 -19.40 -25.43
C ASP A 429 -14.02 -19.04 -24.03
N VAL A 430 -12.99 -18.19 -23.92
CA VAL A 430 -12.51 -17.71 -22.61
C VAL A 430 -13.51 -16.73 -21.98
N ILE A 431 -14.10 -15.83 -22.78
CA ILE A 431 -15.11 -14.87 -22.33
C ILE A 431 -16.35 -15.59 -21.82
N GLU A 432 -16.77 -16.67 -22.46
CA GLU A 432 -17.94 -17.45 -22.03
C GLU A 432 -17.71 -18.09 -20.66
N ARG A 433 -16.52 -18.67 -20.41
CA ARG A 433 -16.15 -19.22 -19.09
C ARG A 433 -16.06 -18.14 -18.01
N LEU A 434 -15.52 -16.97 -18.33
CA LEU A 434 -15.46 -15.84 -17.40
C LEU A 434 -16.85 -15.31 -16.99
N SER A 435 -17.87 -15.53 -17.83
CA SER A 435 -19.24 -15.13 -17.52
C SER A 435 -19.85 -15.83 -16.31
N GLN A 436 -19.31 -16.98 -15.93
CA GLN A 436 -19.75 -17.75 -14.77
C GLN A 436 -19.17 -17.22 -13.46
N VAL A 437 -18.05 -16.46 -13.53
CA VAL A 437 -17.29 -15.99 -12.36
C VAL A 437 -17.50 -14.50 -12.11
N SER A 438 -17.60 -13.68 -13.16
CA SER A 438 -17.70 -12.22 -13.06
C SER A 438 -18.88 -11.66 -13.85
N VAL A 439 -19.56 -10.67 -13.28
CA VAL A 439 -20.64 -9.92 -13.93
C VAL A 439 -20.10 -8.81 -14.86
N TYR A 440 -18.82 -8.53 -14.80
CA TYR A 440 -18.17 -7.50 -15.60
C TYR A 440 -17.55 -8.08 -16.89
N ALA A 441 -17.33 -7.18 -17.86
CA ALA A 441 -16.82 -7.55 -19.17
C ALA A 441 -15.28 -7.54 -19.18
N TRP A 442 -14.70 -8.60 -18.73
CA TRP A 442 -13.26 -8.85 -18.82
C TRP A 442 -12.85 -9.20 -20.25
N VAL A 443 -11.72 -8.68 -20.68
CA VAL A 443 -11.11 -8.97 -21.99
C VAL A 443 -9.87 -9.82 -21.77
N PRO A 444 -9.83 -11.07 -22.23
CA PRO A 444 -8.63 -11.90 -22.15
C PRO A 444 -7.58 -11.42 -23.16
N LEU A 445 -6.35 -11.23 -22.67
CA LEU A 445 -5.17 -10.84 -23.46
C LEU A 445 -4.00 -11.74 -23.03
N ALA A 446 -3.72 -12.77 -23.82
CA ALA A 446 -2.72 -13.80 -23.49
C ALA A 446 -2.92 -14.35 -22.04
N SER A 447 -1.93 -14.20 -21.15
CA SER A 447 -2.02 -14.62 -19.73
C SER A 447 -2.75 -13.63 -18.82
N THR A 448 -3.20 -12.48 -19.35
CA THR A 448 -3.78 -11.38 -18.58
C THR A 448 -5.27 -11.24 -18.89
N LEU A 449 -6.09 -10.99 -17.86
CA LEU A 449 -7.46 -10.52 -18.03
C LEU A 449 -7.46 -9.01 -17.81
N TYR A 450 -8.06 -8.28 -18.72
CA TYR A 450 -8.02 -6.83 -18.77
C TYR A 450 -9.43 -6.25 -18.71
N MET A 451 -9.65 -5.22 -17.93
CA MET A 451 -10.90 -4.46 -17.89
C MET A 451 -10.60 -2.95 -17.93
N PRO A 452 -10.80 -2.33 -19.10
CA PRO A 452 -10.66 -0.88 -19.21
C PRO A 452 -11.81 -0.18 -18.48
N LEU A 453 -11.47 0.89 -17.75
CA LEU A 453 -12.39 1.78 -17.03
C LEU A 453 -12.57 3.11 -17.79
N GLU A 454 -13.07 4.15 -17.12
CA GLU A 454 -13.13 5.51 -17.65
C GLU A 454 -11.75 6.21 -17.53
N ASP A 455 -11.54 7.26 -18.31
CA ASP A 455 -10.35 8.14 -18.24
C ASP A 455 -8.99 7.43 -18.35
N ASP A 456 -8.92 6.41 -19.22
CA ASP A 456 -7.74 5.57 -19.45
C ASP A 456 -7.29 4.72 -18.24
N ASP A 457 -8.08 4.70 -17.20
CA ASP A 457 -7.93 3.78 -16.07
C ASP A 457 -8.24 2.35 -16.48
N PHE A 458 -7.65 1.38 -15.80
CA PHE A 458 -7.91 -0.04 -16.06
C PHE A 458 -7.59 -0.92 -14.86
N ILE A 459 -8.13 -2.14 -14.91
CA ILE A 459 -7.77 -3.23 -14.01
C ILE A 459 -7.26 -4.39 -14.84
N GLU A 460 -6.21 -5.04 -14.38
CA GLU A 460 -5.71 -6.27 -14.97
C GLU A 460 -5.51 -7.36 -13.92
N VAL A 461 -5.81 -8.60 -14.30
CA VAL A 461 -5.47 -9.81 -13.54
C VAL A 461 -4.39 -10.54 -14.32
N VAL A 462 -3.19 -10.57 -13.77
CA VAL A 462 -1.99 -11.12 -14.41
C VAL A 462 -1.60 -12.42 -13.74
N GLU A 463 -1.36 -13.46 -14.54
CA GLU A 463 -0.81 -14.72 -14.06
C GLU A 463 0.72 -14.61 -13.97
N GLU A 464 1.25 -14.37 -12.78
CA GLU A 464 2.70 -14.32 -12.55
C GLU A 464 3.33 -15.72 -12.56
N ASN A 465 2.59 -16.70 -12.08
CA ASN A 465 2.91 -18.12 -12.15
C ASN A 465 1.64 -18.95 -11.88
N PRO A 466 1.63 -20.28 -12.08
CA PRO A 466 0.43 -21.13 -11.94
C PRO A 466 -0.28 -21.07 -10.57
N MET A 467 0.39 -20.53 -9.55
CA MET A 467 -0.13 -20.42 -8.18
C MET A 467 -0.22 -18.97 -7.70
N CYS A 468 -0.04 -17.98 -8.59
CA CYS A 468 -0.08 -16.57 -8.23
C CYS A 468 -0.69 -15.71 -9.34
N PHE A 469 -1.84 -15.14 -9.06
CA PHE A 469 -2.54 -14.17 -9.89
C PHE A 469 -2.54 -12.82 -9.19
N GLU A 470 -1.96 -11.81 -9.83
CA GLU A 470 -1.97 -10.43 -9.32
C GLU A 470 -3.13 -9.64 -9.91
N VAL A 471 -3.82 -8.88 -9.07
CA VAL A 471 -4.77 -7.85 -9.49
C VAL A 471 -4.05 -6.51 -9.48
N ARG A 472 -3.90 -5.90 -10.64
CA ARG A 472 -3.25 -4.61 -10.81
C ARG A 472 -4.26 -3.56 -11.21
N LEU A 473 -4.16 -2.39 -10.61
CA LEU A 473 -5.00 -1.22 -10.88
C LEU A 473 -4.13 -0.14 -11.51
N CYS A 474 -4.58 0.44 -12.60
CA CYS A 474 -4.05 1.70 -13.10
C CYS A 474 -5.14 2.76 -12.93
N VAL A 475 -4.95 3.67 -12.01
CA VAL A 475 -5.88 4.74 -11.71
C VAL A 475 -5.14 6.07 -11.76
N ALA A 476 -5.61 6.98 -12.59
CA ALA A 476 -4.97 8.28 -12.83
C ALA A 476 -3.47 8.16 -13.21
N GLY A 477 -3.14 7.13 -14.01
CA GLY A 477 -1.78 6.86 -14.47
C GLY A 477 -0.85 6.18 -13.44
N GLU A 478 -1.34 5.87 -12.24
CA GLU A 478 -0.59 5.11 -11.23
C GLU A 478 -0.96 3.63 -11.30
N LEU A 479 0.05 2.76 -11.43
CA LEU A 479 -0.12 1.30 -11.45
C LEU A 479 0.17 0.72 -10.07
N GLU A 480 -0.82 0.04 -9.49
CA GLU A 480 -0.72 -0.59 -8.18
C GLU A 480 -1.24 -2.02 -8.18
N VAL A 481 -0.68 -2.88 -7.31
CA VAL A 481 -1.20 -4.23 -7.09
C VAL A 481 -2.27 -4.18 -6.01
N ALA A 482 -3.52 -4.40 -6.37
CA ALA A 482 -4.67 -4.40 -5.45
C ALA A 482 -4.74 -5.67 -4.60
N GLY A 483 -4.18 -6.78 -5.07
CA GLY A 483 -4.15 -8.02 -4.34
C GLY A 483 -3.59 -9.18 -5.15
N THR A 484 -3.44 -10.33 -4.49
CA THR A 484 -3.02 -11.57 -5.12
C THR A 484 -3.92 -12.72 -4.71
N SER A 485 -4.11 -13.69 -5.59
CA SER A 485 -4.83 -14.92 -5.28
C SER A 485 -4.07 -16.13 -5.84
N SER A 486 -4.29 -17.30 -5.25
CA SER A 486 -3.78 -18.56 -5.76
C SER A 486 -4.61 -19.12 -6.93
N SER A 487 -5.73 -18.48 -7.25
CA SER A 487 -6.60 -18.85 -8.37
C SER A 487 -7.03 -17.61 -9.15
N ARG A 488 -7.32 -17.81 -10.42
CA ARG A 488 -7.84 -16.76 -11.31
C ARG A 488 -9.20 -16.25 -10.86
N GLU A 489 -10.06 -17.14 -10.39
CA GLU A 489 -11.38 -16.82 -9.87
C GLU A 489 -11.27 -15.93 -8.61
N GLY A 490 -10.38 -16.26 -7.68
CA GLY A 490 -10.14 -15.46 -6.50
C GLY A 490 -9.61 -14.05 -6.85
N ALA A 491 -8.72 -13.94 -7.83
CA ALA A 491 -8.24 -12.66 -8.32
C ALA A 491 -9.37 -11.83 -8.98
N LEU A 492 -10.24 -12.47 -9.76
CA LEU A 492 -11.42 -11.80 -10.32
C LEU A 492 -12.38 -11.29 -9.23
N HIS A 493 -12.60 -12.05 -8.16
CA HIS A 493 -13.42 -11.58 -7.03
C HIS A 493 -12.83 -10.36 -6.33
N ILE A 494 -11.50 -10.30 -6.18
CA ILE A 494 -10.80 -9.13 -5.64
C ILE A 494 -11.04 -7.91 -6.55
N ALA A 495 -10.83 -8.08 -7.85
CA ALA A 495 -11.01 -7.02 -8.84
C ALA A 495 -12.47 -6.55 -8.94
N ASP A 496 -13.42 -7.48 -8.99
CA ASP A 496 -14.87 -7.19 -9.02
C ASP A 496 -15.32 -6.46 -7.75
N GLY A 497 -14.76 -6.83 -6.61
CA GLY A 497 -14.97 -6.15 -5.34
C GLY A 497 -14.55 -4.69 -5.42
N TRP A 498 -13.37 -4.41 -5.96
CA TRP A 498 -12.87 -3.05 -6.15
C TRP A 498 -13.77 -2.26 -7.11
N VAL A 499 -14.11 -2.82 -8.28
CA VAL A 499 -15.00 -2.20 -9.28
C VAL A 499 -16.37 -1.87 -8.68
N SER A 500 -16.92 -2.78 -7.88
CA SER A 500 -18.24 -2.58 -7.27
C SER A 500 -18.32 -1.35 -6.37
N GLN A 501 -17.18 -0.94 -5.81
CA GLN A 501 -17.08 0.15 -4.84
C GLN A 501 -16.63 1.47 -5.47
N HIS A 502 -15.70 1.43 -6.42
CA HIS A 502 -15.01 2.62 -6.91
C HIS A 502 -15.50 3.11 -8.26
N VAL A 503 -16.06 2.23 -9.11
CA VAL A 503 -16.56 2.62 -10.42
C VAL A 503 -18.02 3.10 -10.32
N ARG A 504 -18.25 4.38 -10.55
CA ARG A 504 -19.59 5.00 -10.46
C ARG A 504 -20.49 4.58 -11.62
N ASN A 505 -20.02 4.69 -12.85
CA ASN A 505 -20.77 4.32 -14.03
C ASN A 505 -20.37 2.93 -14.54
N LYS A 506 -21.13 1.92 -14.13
CA LYS A 506 -20.86 0.51 -14.49
C LYS A 506 -21.53 0.10 -15.80
N SER A 507 -22.32 0.97 -16.43
CA SER A 507 -23.11 0.61 -17.62
C SER A 507 -22.26 0.11 -18.80
N LEU A 508 -21.05 0.60 -18.95
CA LEU A 508 -20.11 0.21 -20.00
C LEU A 508 -19.41 -1.12 -19.75
N ILE A 509 -19.22 -1.47 -18.48
CA ILE A 509 -18.46 -2.66 -18.08
C ILE A 509 -19.35 -3.82 -17.62
N LEU A 510 -20.66 -3.58 -17.35
CA LEU A 510 -21.60 -4.65 -17.03
C LEU A 510 -21.86 -5.52 -18.26
N ARG A 511 -21.57 -6.81 -18.18
CA ARG A 511 -21.76 -7.77 -19.25
C ARG A 511 -23.23 -7.91 -19.67
N GLY A 512 -24.16 -7.88 -18.72
CA GLY A 512 -25.60 -8.01 -18.96
C GLY A 512 -26.31 -6.76 -19.49
N ALA A 513 -25.57 -5.69 -19.83
CA ALA A 513 -26.19 -4.48 -20.38
C ALA A 513 -26.81 -4.75 -21.77
N THR A 514 -28.10 -4.40 -21.94
CA THR A 514 -28.90 -4.71 -23.14
C THR A 514 -28.34 -4.15 -24.46
N TRP A 515 -27.59 -3.05 -24.40
CA TRP A 515 -26.92 -2.48 -25.58
C TRP A 515 -25.83 -3.38 -26.14
N ARG A 516 -25.21 -4.21 -25.29
CA ARG A 516 -24.06 -5.06 -25.67
C ARG A 516 -24.46 -6.20 -26.62
N THR A 517 -25.70 -6.65 -26.57
CA THR A 517 -26.23 -7.74 -27.43
C THR A 517 -26.72 -7.27 -28.78
N LYS A 518 -26.81 -5.95 -29.01
CA LYS A 518 -27.21 -5.38 -30.28
C LYS A 518 -26.12 -5.58 -31.35
N ALA A 519 -26.48 -5.61 -32.63
CA ALA A 519 -25.52 -5.57 -33.70
C ALA A 519 -24.68 -4.30 -33.63
N ALA A 520 -23.39 -4.41 -33.97
CA ALA A 520 -22.50 -3.25 -33.98
C ALA A 520 -22.90 -2.28 -35.10
N SER A 521 -22.79 -0.98 -34.84
CA SER A 521 -23.05 0.04 -35.88
C SER A 521 -21.88 0.14 -36.84
N GLY A 522 -22.16 0.56 -38.11
CA GLY A 522 -21.11 0.77 -39.12
C GLY A 522 -20.02 1.75 -38.66
N LYS A 523 -20.35 2.75 -37.77
CA LYS A 523 -19.37 3.66 -37.17
C LYS A 523 -18.45 2.93 -36.20
N GLN A 524 -18.97 2.06 -35.35
CA GLN A 524 -18.18 1.24 -34.43
C GLN A 524 -17.25 0.31 -35.18
N ILE A 525 -17.76 -0.37 -36.23
CA ILE A 525 -16.98 -1.27 -37.08
C ILE A 525 -15.84 -0.51 -37.77
N GLY A 526 -16.15 0.64 -38.40
CA GLY A 526 -15.14 1.47 -39.04
C GLY A 526 -14.07 1.96 -38.10
N TYR A 527 -14.43 2.32 -36.86
CA TYR A 527 -13.48 2.76 -35.84
C TYR A 527 -12.63 1.59 -35.33
N ALA A 528 -13.23 0.42 -35.08
CA ALA A 528 -12.50 -0.78 -34.70
C ALA A 528 -11.49 -1.19 -35.79
N HIS A 529 -11.90 -1.19 -37.06
CA HIS A 529 -11.03 -1.46 -38.19
C HIS A 529 -9.84 -0.48 -38.25
N ALA A 530 -10.11 0.83 -38.07
CA ALA A 530 -9.06 1.85 -38.08
C ALA A 530 -8.00 1.62 -36.99
N LEU A 531 -8.43 1.19 -35.80
CA LEU A 531 -7.54 0.93 -34.66
C LEU A 531 -6.78 -0.40 -34.78
N THR A 532 -7.47 -1.48 -35.14
CA THR A 532 -6.95 -2.86 -35.03
C THR A 532 -6.45 -3.42 -36.35
N LYS A 533 -6.83 -2.81 -37.47
CA LYS A 533 -6.61 -3.31 -38.84
C LYS A 533 -7.27 -4.67 -39.17
N LEU A 534 -8.11 -5.16 -38.25
CA LEU A 534 -8.89 -6.38 -38.48
C LEU A 534 -9.84 -6.23 -39.67
N PRO A 535 -10.08 -7.30 -40.47
CA PRO A 535 -11.01 -7.26 -41.61
C PRO A 535 -12.42 -6.84 -41.19
N THR A 536 -13.07 -6.01 -42.02
CA THR A 536 -14.45 -5.55 -41.76
C THR A 536 -15.45 -6.70 -41.80
N GLU A 537 -15.20 -7.75 -42.59
CA GLU A 537 -15.99 -8.97 -42.64
C GLU A 537 -16.08 -9.67 -41.29
N LEU A 538 -14.96 -9.77 -40.58
CA LEU A 538 -14.89 -10.33 -39.23
C LEU A 538 -15.64 -9.44 -38.21
N LEU A 539 -15.45 -8.13 -38.30
CA LEU A 539 -16.06 -7.16 -37.38
C LEU A 539 -17.59 -7.06 -37.55
N ASN A 540 -18.11 -7.27 -38.77
CA ASN A 540 -19.55 -7.26 -39.07
C ASN A 540 -20.33 -8.38 -38.36
N GLY A 541 -19.67 -9.48 -37.99
CA GLY A 541 -20.26 -10.58 -37.23
C GLY A 541 -20.36 -10.32 -35.72
N MET A 542 -19.80 -9.22 -35.24
CA MET A 542 -19.70 -8.92 -33.78
C MET A 542 -20.85 -8.07 -33.26
N THR A 543 -21.17 -8.25 -31.97
CA THR A 543 -22.13 -7.39 -31.26
C THR A 543 -21.49 -6.06 -30.89
N SER A 544 -22.34 -5.06 -30.55
CA SER A 544 -21.89 -3.76 -30.03
C SER A 544 -21.00 -3.89 -28.77
N GLY A 545 -21.28 -4.87 -27.92
CA GLY A 545 -20.46 -5.17 -26.75
C GLY A 545 -19.07 -5.66 -27.12
N GLN A 546 -18.99 -6.64 -28.04
CA GLN A 546 -17.72 -7.20 -28.51
C GLN A 546 -16.85 -6.17 -29.21
N ILE A 547 -17.44 -5.35 -30.08
CA ILE A 547 -16.74 -4.25 -30.76
C ILE A 547 -16.30 -3.18 -29.74
N SER A 548 -17.14 -2.86 -28.74
CA SER A 548 -16.78 -1.90 -27.70
C SER A 548 -15.59 -2.41 -26.86
N ASP A 549 -15.59 -3.68 -26.49
CA ASP A 549 -14.48 -4.27 -25.73
C ASP A 549 -13.19 -4.28 -26.57
N LEU A 550 -13.28 -4.59 -27.85
CA LEU A 550 -12.16 -4.54 -28.78
C LEU A 550 -11.60 -3.12 -28.92
N ILE A 551 -12.45 -2.11 -29.14
CA ILE A 551 -12.05 -0.70 -29.25
C ILE A 551 -11.38 -0.24 -27.95
N ARG A 552 -12.00 -0.53 -26.80
CA ARG A 552 -11.50 -0.10 -25.49
C ARG A 552 -10.16 -0.76 -25.18
N SER A 553 -10.02 -2.06 -25.47
CA SER A 553 -8.76 -2.77 -25.30
C SER A 553 -7.67 -2.22 -26.22
N ALA A 554 -7.98 -1.98 -27.51
CA ALA A 554 -7.03 -1.40 -28.44
C ALA A 554 -6.61 0.02 -28.04
N ARG A 555 -7.55 0.86 -27.59
CA ARG A 555 -7.24 2.21 -27.08
C ARG A 555 -6.32 2.16 -25.86
N ALA A 556 -6.67 1.35 -24.88
CA ALA A 556 -5.88 1.22 -23.66
C ALA A 556 -4.46 0.69 -23.92
N LEU A 557 -4.30 -0.16 -24.94
CA LEU A 557 -2.99 -0.66 -25.37
C LEU A 557 -2.19 0.38 -26.18
N LEU A 558 -2.85 1.38 -26.76
CA LEU A 558 -2.21 2.44 -27.55
C LEU A 558 -1.86 3.70 -26.75
N VAL A 559 -2.41 3.88 -25.56
CA VAL A 559 -2.12 5.07 -24.72
C VAL A 559 -0.67 5.02 -24.25
N GLU A 560 0.13 5.96 -24.74
CA GLU A 560 1.44 6.22 -24.16
C GLU A 560 1.25 6.85 -22.76
N PRO A 561 1.96 6.36 -21.74
CA PRO A 561 1.93 7.02 -20.43
C PRO A 561 2.48 8.44 -20.61
N GLU A 562 1.69 9.46 -20.27
CA GLU A 562 2.16 10.84 -20.22
C GLU A 562 3.29 10.93 -19.19
N LEU A 563 4.51 10.99 -19.67
CA LEU A 563 5.70 11.25 -18.86
C LEU A 563 5.74 12.77 -18.57
N SER A 564 4.86 13.23 -17.69
CA SER A 564 4.87 14.62 -17.22
C SER A 564 6.18 14.91 -16.49
N GLY A 565 7.09 15.61 -17.16
CA GLY A 565 8.37 16.05 -16.61
C GLY A 565 9.44 16.08 -17.71
N GLY A 566 9.46 17.18 -18.48
CA GLY A 566 10.26 17.37 -19.68
C GLY A 566 11.73 17.02 -19.55
N VAL A 567 12.16 16.10 -20.37
CA VAL A 567 13.41 16.20 -21.14
C VAL A 567 13.01 15.82 -22.56
N GLY A 568 13.02 16.81 -23.45
CA GLY A 568 12.77 16.60 -24.86
C GLY A 568 13.73 15.55 -25.43
N MET A 569 13.23 14.39 -25.78
CA MET A 569 13.80 13.60 -26.85
C MET A 569 13.00 13.94 -28.09
N ASP A 570 13.69 14.63 -28.98
CA ASP A 570 13.26 14.93 -30.33
C ASP A 570 13.00 13.59 -31.07
N VAL A 571 11.74 13.23 -31.23
CA VAL A 571 11.30 12.16 -32.12
C VAL A 571 10.56 12.80 -33.27
N SER A 572 11.33 13.45 -34.12
CA SER A 572 10.88 13.85 -35.45
C SER A 572 10.99 12.63 -36.36
N ALA A 573 9.99 11.77 -36.41
CA ALA A 573 9.58 11.00 -37.58
C ALA A 573 8.47 9.99 -37.23
N ALA A 574 7.23 10.44 -37.08
CA ALA A 574 6.04 9.66 -37.46
C ALA A 574 4.84 10.61 -37.48
N GLY A 575 4.22 10.71 -38.64
CA GLY A 575 3.28 11.74 -39.01
C GLY A 575 2.06 11.91 -38.11
N ALA A 576 1.77 13.18 -37.87
CA ALA A 576 0.47 13.79 -37.62
C ALA A 576 -0.68 12.90 -37.12
N ALA A 577 -0.75 12.68 -35.81
CA ALA A 577 -2.01 12.44 -35.14
C ALA A 577 -2.58 13.79 -34.69
N ARG A 578 -3.61 14.26 -35.36
CA ARG A 578 -4.38 15.46 -35.00
C ARG A 578 -4.99 15.23 -33.62
N THR A 579 -4.70 16.13 -32.70
CA THR A 579 -5.42 16.31 -31.44
C THR A 579 -6.92 16.43 -31.71
N PHE A 580 -7.67 15.42 -31.25
CA PHE A 580 -9.13 15.46 -31.21
C PHE A 580 -9.54 15.74 -29.75
N THR A 581 -10.07 16.92 -29.51
CA THR A 581 -10.80 17.26 -28.29
C THR A 581 -12.06 16.39 -28.21
N PRO A 582 -12.34 15.73 -27.07
CA PRO A 582 -13.57 14.95 -26.93
C PRO A 582 -14.76 15.90 -26.78
N HIS A 583 -15.60 16.00 -27.80
CA HIS A 583 -16.94 16.53 -27.62
C HIS A 583 -17.80 15.51 -26.89
N ALA A 584 -18.36 15.97 -25.79
CA ALA A 584 -19.34 15.28 -24.98
C ALA A 584 -20.45 14.63 -25.85
N TRP A 585 -20.56 13.30 -25.77
CA TRP A 585 -21.71 12.58 -26.25
C TRP A 585 -22.80 12.59 -25.19
N GLN A 586 -23.70 13.57 -25.26
CA GLN A 586 -25.01 13.44 -24.63
C GLN A 586 -25.83 12.46 -25.47
N LEU A 587 -25.99 11.25 -24.97
CA LEU A 587 -27.04 10.34 -25.41
C LEU A 587 -28.35 10.83 -24.79
N ARG A 588 -29.19 11.43 -25.62
CA ARG A 588 -30.63 11.51 -25.33
C ARG A 588 -31.25 10.12 -25.51
N ALA A 589 -32.15 9.80 -24.56
CA ALA A 589 -32.92 8.59 -24.32
C ALA A 589 -33.25 7.69 -25.52
#